data_4cc1d5836b07ae81c5915da432a57542
#
_entry.id   4cc1d5836b07ae81c5915da432a57542
#
_cell.length_a   1.000
_cell.length_b   1.000
_cell.length_c   1.000
_cell.angle_alpha   90.00
_cell.angle_beta   90.00
_cell.angle_gamma   90.00
#
_symmetry.space_group_name_H-M   'P 1'
#
loop_
_entity.id
_entity.type
_entity.pdbx_description
1 polymer ?
#
loop_
_entity_poly.entity_id
_entity_poly.type
_entity_poly.pdbx_seq_one_letter_code
_entity_poly.pdbx_strand_id
1 'polypeptide(L)'
;MPAPPPLAWAVNEMIYCANPSACFFNLGPVLAQSLYIEGNDEQRRWAAEGVQRGWQATMVLTEPDAGSDVGAGRTKAFEQPDGTWHIEGVKRFISGGDVGNTAENIFHLVLARPEGAGPGTKGLSLFYVPNYLFDPDTFELGARNGVYVTGLEHKMGLKSSPTCELTFGGADVPAVGYLVGGVHNGIAQMFTVIEHARMTIGVKSAGTLSTGYLNALAFAKERVQGADLTQMTDKTAPRVTIMHHPDVRRSLMTQKAYAEGLRALYLYAAAHQDDAVAQRVSGADHDMAHRVDDLLLPIVKGVGSERAYEILTESLQTLGGSGFLVDYPLEQYIRDAKIDSLYEGTTAIQALDFFFRKIVRDHGKALQFVLAQVTHTVENIDPSLKPQAELLRTALDDITAMTGALTGYLMSAAQHSSDIYKVGLGSVRYLLAVGDLLIGWRLLVLAGVAHAALADGPSQNDEAFYRGKIAVAAFFAKNMLPKLTGVRSVIENIDDDIMRVPEDAF
;
A
#
# COMPACT_ATOMS: atom_id res chain seq x y z
N MET A 1 -14.63 -2.51 23.67
CA MET A 1 -14.85 -2.18 22.26
C MET A 1 -13.50 -2.22 21.55
N PRO A 2 -13.37 -2.82 20.37
CA PRO A 2 -12.14 -2.73 19.59
C PRO A 2 -11.82 -1.26 19.26
N ALA A 3 -10.54 -0.95 19.06
CA ALA A 3 -10.14 0.38 18.64
C ALA A 3 -10.70 0.68 17.24
N PRO A 4 -11.19 1.91 16.98
CA PRO A 4 -11.61 2.28 15.62
C PRO A 4 -10.46 2.12 14.63
N PRO A 5 -10.72 1.66 13.38
CA PRO A 5 -9.67 1.40 12.39
C PRO A 5 -8.68 2.56 12.18
N PRO A 6 -9.10 3.84 12.10
CA PRO A 6 -8.13 4.94 11.97
C PRO A 6 -7.12 5.01 13.13
N LEU A 7 -7.55 4.74 14.36
CA LEU A 7 -6.66 4.71 15.52
C LEU A 7 -5.70 3.51 15.47
N ALA A 8 -6.22 2.33 15.11
CA ALA A 8 -5.39 1.12 14.98
C ALA A 8 -4.30 1.31 13.91
N TRP A 9 -4.64 1.87 12.75
CA TRP A 9 -3.67 2.15 11.69
C TRP A 9 -2.67 3.25 12.05
N ALA A 10 -3.09 4.28 12.79
CA ALA A 10 -2.17 5.30 13.30
C ALA A 10 -1.14 4.71 14.29
N VAL A 11 -1.53 3.77 15.16
CA VAL A 11 -0.60 3.05 16.04
C VAL A 11 0.34 2.15 15.22
N ASN A 12 -0.18 1.45 14.21
CA ASN A 12 0.65 0.65 13.31
C ASN A 12 1.67 1.51 12.55
N GLU A 13 1.32 2.73 12.11
CA GLU A 13 2.29 3.65 11.50
C GLU A 13 3.47 3.91 12.44
N MET A 14 3.24 4.14 13.73
CA MET A 14 4.31 4.38 14.71
C MET A 14 5.27 3.18 14.80
N ILE A 15 4.73 1.96 14.77
CA ILE A 15 5.51 0.72 14.78
C ILE A 15 6.37 0.62 13.50
N TYR A 16 5.76 0.86 12.34
CA TYR A 16 6.44 0.76 11.05
C TYR A 16 7.47 1.87 10.82
N CYS A 17 7.25 3.06 11.39
CA CYS A 17 8.26 4.13 11.44
C CYS A 17 9.50 3.73 12.21
N ALA A 18 9.32 3.02 13.33
CA ALA A 18 10.42 2.57 14.18
C ALA A 18 11.20 1.42 13.53
N ASN A 19 10.49 0.45 12.93
CA ASN A 19 11.09 -0.70 12.26
C ASN A 19 10.14 -1.26 11.18
N PRO A 20 10.39 -0.99 9.88
CA PRO A 20 9.56 -1.50 8.80
C PRO A 20 9.44 -3.03 8.74
N SER A 21 10.45 -3.76 9.21
CA SER A 21 10.41 -5.24 9.25
C SER A 21 9.48 -5.79 10.32
N ALA A 22 9.14 -5.01 11.35
CA ALA A 22 8.29 -5.47 12.45
C ALA A 22 6.89 -5.89 11.99
N CYS A 23 6.37 -5.28 10.90
CA CYS A 23 5.08 -5.65 10.33
C CYS A 23 4.98 -7.13 9.91
N PHE A 24 6.11 -7.74 9.50
CA PHE A 24 6.15 -9.13 9.05
C PHE A 24 6.22 -10.14 10.20
N PHE A 25 6.58 -9.70 11.42
CA PHE A 25 6.54 -10.53 12.61
C PHE A 25 5.19 -10.45 13.36
N ASN A 26 4.22 -9.70 12.84
CA ASN A 26 2.88 -9.58 13.41
C ASN A 26 1.79 -10.12 12.46
N LEU A 27 2.14 -11.04 11.57
CA LEU A 27 1.19 -11.62 10.61
C LEU A 27 0.28 -12.68 11.24
N GLY A 28 0.70 -13.32 12.32
CA GLY A 28 -0.08 -14.36 13.01
C GLY A 28 -1.52 -13.93 13.29
N PRO A 29 -1.76 -12.87 14.07
CA PRO A 29 -3.11 -12.40 14.39
C PRO A 29 -3.94 -11.99 13.17
N VAL A 30 -3.32 -11.38 12.16
CA VAL A 30 -4.00 -10.92 10.94
C VAL A 30 -4.53 -12.11 10.11
N LEU A 31 -3.68 -13.11 9.92
CA LEU A 31 -4.05 -14.31 9.16
C LEU A 31 -4.99 -15.22 9.95
N ALA A 32 -4.85 -15.24 11.28
CA ALA A 32 -5.81 -15.91 12.17
C ALA A 32 -7.21 -15.28 12.08
N GLN A 33 -7.30 -13.96 11.98
CA GLN A 33 -8.58 -13.26 11.75
C GLN A 33 -9.24 -13.71 10.43
N SER A 34 -8.47 -13.82 9.35
CA SER A 34 -8.99 -14.31 8.07
C SER A 34 -9.44 -15.78 8.16
N LEU A 35 -8.67 -16.64 8.84
CA LEU A 35 -9.08 -18.01 9.12
C LEU A 35 -10.37 -18.07 9.95
N TYR A 36 -10.52 -17.18 10.94
CA TYR A 36 -11.73 -17.09 11.76
C TYR A 36 -12.97 -16.70 10.96
N ILE A 37 -12.83 -15.79 9.99
CA ILE A 37 -13.92 -15.33 9.13
C ILE A 37 -14.33 -16.43 8.13
N GLU A 38 -13.34 -17.02 7.47
CA GLU A 38 -13.54 -17.92 6.32
C GLU A 38 -13.67 -19.40 6.70
N GLY A 39 -13.20 -19.77 7.88
CA GLY A 39 -13.14 -21.15 8.34
C GLY A 39 -14.44 -21.67 8.98
N ASN A 40 -14.49 -22.99 9.17
CA ASN A 40 -15.53 -23.65 9.95
C ASN A 40 -15.33 -23.45 11.46
N ASP A 41 -16.24 -23.98 12.29
CA ASP A 41 -16.19 -23.78 13.75
C ASP A 41 -14.92 -24.33 14.42
N GLU A 42 -14.38 -25.41 13.90
CA GLU A 42 -13.11 -25.99 14.35
C GLU A 42 -11.93 -25.09 13.99
N GLN A 43 -11.86 -24.59 12.76
CA GLN A 43 -10.83 -23.69 12.30
C GLN A 43 -10.91 -22.32 12.99
N ARG A 44 -12.09 -21.87 13.41
CA ARG A 44 -12.25 -20.70 14.28
C ARG A 44 -11.61 -20.91 15.65
N ARG A 45 -11.74 -22.10 16.23
CA ARG A 45 -11.02 -22.43 17.47
C ARG A 45 -9.51 -22.44 17.26
N TRP A 46 -9.03 -23.01 16.13
CA TRP A 46 -7.59 -22.99 15.79
C TRP A 46 -7.04 -21.57 15.65
N ALA A 47 -7.81 -20.68 15.00
CA ALA A 47 -7.45 -19.28 14.86
C ALA A 47 -7.34 -18.58 16.21
N ALA A 48 -8.31 -18.78 17.12
CA ALA A 48 -8.32 -18.16 18.44
C ALA A 48 -7.16 -18.66 19.32
N GLU A 49 -6.93 -19.96 19.35
CA GLU A 49 -5.86 -20.57 20.11
C GLU A 49 -4.47 -20.24 19.54
N GLY A 50 -4.32 -20.21 18.22
CA GLY A 50 -3.09 -19.78 17.59
C GLY A 50 -2.69 -18.36 17.96
N VAL A 51 -3.64 -17.44 18.09
CA VAL A 51 -3.38 -16.09 18.61
C VAL A 51 -2.95 -16.11 20.06
N GLN A 52 -3.62 -16.88 20.92
CA GLN A 52 -3.26 -17.00 22.35
C GLN A 52 -1.86 -17.56 22.56
N ARG A 53 -1.45 -18.53 21.75
CA ARG A 53 -0.12 -19.16 21.81
C ARG A 53 0.96 -18.37 21.07
N GLY A 54 0.61 -17.26 20.41
CA GLY A 54 1.55 -16.48 19.63
C GLY A 54 2.08 -17.21 18.40
N TRP A 55 1.29 -18.13 17.81
CA TRP A 55 1.65 -18.79 16.57
C TRP A 55 1.80 -17.76 15.45
N GLN A 56 2.82 -17.94 14.64
CA GLN A 56 3.00 -17.14 13.45
C GLN A 56 2.21 -17.70 12.28
N ALA A 57 2.06 -16.87 11.25
CA ALA A 57 1.35 -17.27 10.04
C ALA A 57 1.98 -16.67 8.79
N THR A 58 1.73 -17.32 7.66
CA THR A 58 2.17 -16.84 6.35
C THR A 58 1.06 -16.87 5.32
N MET A 59 1.09 -15.92 4.42
CA MET A 59 0.27 -15.88 3.21
C MET A 59 1.06 -16.52 2.06
N VAL A 60 0.53 -17.60 1.46
CA VAL A 60 1.30 -18.48 0.57
C VAL A 60 0.63 -18.59 -0.80
N LEU A 61 0.94 -17.65 -1.70
CA LEU A 61 0.38 -17.55 -3.04
C LEU A 61 1.42 -17.83 -4.11
N THR A 62 2.50 -17.04 -4.11
CA THR A 62 3.47 -16.92 -5.21
C THR A 62 4.27 -18.21 -5.42
N GLU A 63 4.47 -18.57 -6.67
CA GLU A 63 5.33 -19.66 -7.11
C GLU A 63 6.43 -19.11 -8.04
N PRO A 64 7.51 -19.88 -8.31
CA PRO A 64 8.60 -19.41 -9.17
C PRO A 64 8.15 -18.82 -10.51
N ASP A 65 7.13 -19.42 -11.14
CA ASP A 65 6.60 -19.01 -12.46
C ASP A 65 5.22 -18.35 -12.39
N ALA A 66 4.69 -18.07 -11.19
CA ALA A 66 3.33 -17.54 -10.98
C ALA A 66 3.33 -16.47 -9.88
N GLY A 67 3.72 -15.26 -10.24
CA GLY A 67 3.70 -14.08 -9.36
C GLY A 67 2.44 -13.25 -9.58
N SER A 68 2.45 -12.31 -10.54
CA SER A 68 1.28 -11.49 -10.88
C SER A 68 0.12 -12.31 -11.45
N ASP A 69 0.41 -13.36 -12.21
CA ASP A 69 -0.57 -14.35 -12.66
C ASP A 69 -0.65 -15.52 -11.65
N VAL A 70 -1.32 -15.28 -10.53
CA VAL A 70 -1.54 -16.32 -9.49
C VAL A 70 -2.29 -17.53 -10.03
N GLY A 71 -3.14 -17.33 -11.06
CA GLY A 71 -3.90 -18.40 -11.70
C GLY A 71 -3.06 -19.45 -12.42
N ALA A 72 -1.80 -19.13 -12.77
CA ALA A 72 -0.84 -20.04 -13.36
C ALA A 72 -0.16 -20.97 -12.35
N GLY A 73 -0.44 -20.83 -11.04
CA GLY A 73 0.14 -21.66 -9.98
C GLY A 73 -0.06 -23.15 -10.20
N ARG A 74 1.00 -23.93 -9.94
CA ARG A 74 1.10 -25.40 -10.19
C ARG A 74 1.00 -26.22 -8.91
N THR A 75 1.06 -25.63 -7.73
CA THR A 75 0.88 -26.32 -6.44
C THR A 75 -0.46 -27.04 -6.44
N LYS A 76 -0.45 -28.34 -6.14
CA LYS A 76 -1.62 -29.22 -6.16
C LYS A 76 -2.08 -29.57 -4.75
N ALA A 77 -3.32 -29.98 -4.64
CA ALA A 77 -3.92 -30.50 -3.43
C ALA A 77 -4.68 -31.80 -3.75
N PHE A 78 -4.40 -32.86 -3.00
CA PHE A 78 -4.98 -34.20 -3.17
C PHE A 78 -5.80 -34.56 -1.94
N GLU A 79 -7.10 -34.74 -2.10
CA GLU A 79 -8.00 -35.12 -1.02
C GLU A 79 -7.69 -36.53 -0.50
N GLN A 80 -7.72 -36.68 0.82
CA GLN A 80 -7.46 -37.96 1.50
C GLN A 80 -8.75 -38.51 2.07
N PRO A 81 -8.82 -39.85 2.28
CA PRO A 81 -10.01 -40.52 2.80
C PRO A 81 -10.48 -40.05 4.18
N ASP A 82 -9.60 -39.43 4.96
CA ASP A 82 -9.88 -38.88 6.29
C ASP A 82 -10.36 -37.43 6.25
N GLY A 83 -10.51 -36.81 5.06
CA GLY A 83 -10.93 -35.46 4.85
C GLY A 83 -9.79 -34.42 4.94
N THR A 84 -8.56 -34.83 5.19
CA THR A 84 -7.37 -34.00 5.06
C THR A 84 -6.96 -33.88 3.58
N TRP A 85 -5.98 -33.03 3.30
CA TRP A 85 -5.44 -32.83 1.97
C TRP A 85 -3.92 -32.91 1.98
N HIS A 86 -3.33 -33.56 1.00
CA HIS A 86 -1.90 -33.53 0.77
C HIS A 86 -1.56 -32.41 -0.22
N ILE A 87 -0.73 -31.47 0.21
CA ILE A 87 -0.31 -30.32 -0.62
C ILE A 87 1.08 -30.62 -1.20
N GLU A 88 1.23 -30.43 -2.51
CA GLU A 88 2.49 -30.68 -3.22
C GLU A 88 2.86 -29.47 -4.11
N GLY A 89 4.05 -28.95 -3.93
CA GLY A 89 4.57 -27.85 -4.75
C GLY A 89 5.60 -26.99 -4.05
N VAL A 90 6.08 -25.97 -4.78
CA VAL A 90 7.07 -25.01 -4.29
C VAL A 90 6.48 -23.61 -4.33
N LYS A 91 6.61 -22.91 -3.22
CA LYS A 91 6.18 -21.53 -3.06
C LYS A 91 7.36 -20.63 -2.78
N ARG A 92 7.35 -19.42 -3.34
CA ARG A 92 8.48 -18.51 -3.28
C ARG A 92 8.09 -17.15 -2.72
N PHE A 93 9.07 -16.42 -2.17
CA PHE A 93 8.90 -15.10 -1.56
C PHE A 93 7.96 -15.09 -0.34
N ILE A 94 7.97 -16.16 0.45
CA ILE A 94 7.09 -16.30 1.60
C ILE A 94 7.72 -15.63 2.84
N SER A 95 7.17 -14.49 3.23
CA SER A 95 7.60 -13.77 4.44
C SER A 95 7.24 -14.55 5.70
N GLY A 96 8.21 -14.73 6.59
CA GLY A 96 7.99 -15.39 7.87
C GLY A 96 7.82 -16.92 7.78
N GLY A 97 8.23 -17.56 6.68
CA GLY A 97 8.16 -19.03 6.54
C GLY A 97 8.96 -19.79 7.58
N ASP A 98 9.97 -19.15 8.16
CA ASP A 98 10.67 -19.58 9.38
C ASP A 98 10.99 -18.33 10.21
N VAL A 99 10.71 -18.38 11.49
CA VAL A 99 10.97 -17.30 12.44
C VAL A 99 11.85 -17.77 13.63
N GLY A 100 12.51 -18.92 13.44
CA GLY A 100 13.30 -19.55 14.49
C GLY A 100 12.44 -19.90 15.73
N ASN A 101 12.95 -19.60 16.90
CA ASN A 101 12.28 -19.91 18.18
C ASN A 101 11.32 -18.81 18.66
N THR A 102 10.94 -17.85 17.80
CA THR A 102 10.01 -16.76 18.22
C THR A 102 8.56 -17.23 18.27
N ALA A 103 8.23 -18.35 17.66
CA ALA A 103 6.92 -18.99 17.75
C ALA A 103 7.11 -20.51 17.80
N GLU A 104 6.25 -21.20 18.55
CA GLU A 104 6.27 -22.68 18.64
C GLU A 104 5.71 -23.36 17.40
N ASN A 105 4.84 -22.67 16.67
CA ASN A 105 4.26 -23.16 15.41
C ASN A 105 4.06 -22.00 14.43
N ILE A 106 4.01 -22.35 13.15
CA ILE A 106 3.63 -21.46 12.05
C ILE A 106 2.53 -22.17 11.27
N PHE A 107 1.45 -21.47 10.94
CA PHE A 107 0.49 -21.96 9.98
C PHE A 107 0.55 -21.19 8.67
N HIS A 108 0.32 -21.87 7.59
CA HIS A 108 0.37 -21.33 6.24
C HIS A 108 -1.03 -21.30 5.64
N LEU A 109 -1.50 -20.16 5.16
CA LEU A 109 -2.69 -20.07 4.30
C LEU A 109 -2.24 -20.22 2.85
N VAL A 110 -2.43 -21.42 2.30
CA VAL A 110 -1.85 -21.83 1.02
C VAL A 110 -2.91 -21.88 -0.06
N LEU A 111 -2.67 -21.16 -1.16
CA LEU A 111 -3.42 -21.39 -2.40
C LEU A 111 -2.85 -22.59 -3.16
N ALA A 112 -3.69 -23.59 -3.37
CA ALA A 112 -3.34 -24.76 -4.17
C ALA A 112 -4.53 -25.17 -5.04
N ARG A 113 -4.25 -25.94 -6.07
CA ARG A 113 -5.22 -26.44 -7.04
C ARG A 113 -5.63 -27.87 -6.67
N PRO A 114 -6.88 -28.12 -6.26
CA PRO A 114 -7.40 -29.48 -6.13
C PRO A 114 -7.21 -30.30 -7.40
N GLU A 115 -6.92 -31.59 -7.24
CA GLU A 115 -6.80 -32.48 -8.39
C GLU A 115 -8.09 -32.46 -9.22
N GLY A 116 -7.94 -32.42 -10.55
CA GLY A 116 -9.08 -32.29 -11.47
C GLY A 116 -9.70 -30.90 -11.61
N ALA A 117 -9.27 -29.91 -10.82
CA ALA A 117 -9.77 -28.54 -10.95
C ALA A 117 -9.31 -27.85 -12.24
N GLY A 118 -10.15 -26.96 -12.78
CA GLY A 118 -9.87 -26.18 -13.99
C GLY A 118 -8.72 -25.18 -13.83
N PRO A 119 -8.23 -24.60 -14.94
CA PRO A 119 -7.17 -23.61 -14.95
C PRO A 119 -7.63 -22.25 -14.38
N GLY A 120 -6.65 -21.36 -14.16
CA GLY A 120 -6.89 -20.00 -13.71
C GLY A 120 -7.25 -19.91 -12.23
N THR A 121 -7.62 -18.70 -11.79
CA THR A 121 -7.87 -18.40 -10.38
C THR A 121 -9.11 -19.12 -9.82
N LYS A 122 -10.09 -19.43 -10.66
CA LYS A 122 -11.32 -20.16 -10.26
C LYS A 122 -11.08 -21.63 -9.92
N GLY A 123 -9.91 -22.18 -10.24
CA GLY A 123 -9.53 -23.56 -9.86
C GLY A 123 -8.75 -23.63 -8.55
N LEU A 124 -8.48 -22.50 -7.89
CA LEU A 124 -7.69 -22.47 -6.66
C LEU A 124 -8.58 -22.53 -5.42
N SER A 125 -8.11 -23.27 -4.41
CA SER A 125 -8.72 -23.38 -3.08
C SER A 125 -7.72 -22.95 -2.01
N LEU A 126 -8.22 -22.57 -0.84
CA LEU A 126 -7.42 -22.14 0.29
C LEU A 126 -7.27 -23.26 1.30
N PHE A 127 -6.04 -23.51 1.75
CA PHE A 127 -5.71 -24.56 2.71
C PHE A 127 -4.98 -23.99 3.91
N TYR A 128 -5.35 -24.41 5.11
CA TYR A 128 -4.60 -24.24 6.34
C TYR A 128 -3.58 -25.38 6.45
N VAL A 129 -2.30 -25.06 6.53
CA VAL A 129 -1.21 -26.04 6.60
C VAL A 129 -0.26 -25.65 7.75
N PRO A 130 -0.26 -26.36 8.89
CA PRO A 130 0.64 -26.04 10.01
C PRO A 130 2.03 -26.64 9.80
N ASN A 131 3.07 -26.03 10.39
CA ASN A 131 4.43 -26.58 10.41
C ASN A 131 4.56 -27.82 11.28
N TYR A 132 3.85 -27.84 12.40
CA TYR A 132 3.69 -29.01 13.26
C TYR A 132 2.22 -29.35 13.34
N LEU A 133 1.89 -30.62 13.13
CA LEU A 133 0.56 -31.14 13.40
C LEU A 133 0.26 -30.99 14.90
N PHE A 134 -0.99 -30.86 15.25
CA PHE A 134 -1.40 -30.71 16.65
C PHE A 134 -2.69 -31.47 16.92
N ASP A 135 -2.90 -31.81 18.15
CA ASP A 135 -4.17 -32.38 18.61
C ASP A 135 -5.25 -31.28 18.63
N PRO A 136 -6.38 -31.43 17.93
CA PRO A 136 -7.37 -30.37 17.78
C PRO A 136 -8.12 -30.00 19.07
N ASP A 137 -8.05 -30.84 20.12
CA ASP A 137 -8.71 -30.61 21.40
C ASP A 137 -7.77 -30.01 22.44
N THR A 138 -6.52 -30.46 22.51
CA THR A 138 -5.51 -30.04 23.49
C THR A 138 -4.51 -29.04 22.96
N PHE A 139 -4.38 -28.92 21.63
CA PHE A 139 -3.37 -28.11 20.93
C PHE A 139 -1.93 -28.51 21.25
N GLU A 140 -1.71 -29.71 21.79
CA GLU A 140 -0.37 -30.26 21.93
C GLU A 140 0.25 -30.50 20.55
N LEU A 141 1.49 -30.04 20.38
CA LEU A 141 2.21 -30.21 19.12
C LEU A 141 2.66 -31.65 18.94
N GLY A 142 2.38 -32.20 17.78
CA GLY A 142 2.75 -33.54 17.35
C GLY A 142 3.94 -33.57 16.39
N ALA A 143 3.82 -34.40 15.36
CA ALA A 143 4.86 -34.61 14.37
C ALA A 143 5.08 -33.35 13.50
N ARG A 144 6.32 -33.19 13.01
CA ARG A 144 6.63 -32.20 11.97
C ARG A 144 5.85 -32.52 10.71
N ASN A 145 5.17 -31.53 10.17
CA ASN A 145 4.46 -31.65 8.90
C ASN A 145 5.44 -31.52 7.71
N GLY A 146 5.06 -31.99 6.54
CA GLY A 146 5.86 -31.97 5.31
C GLY A 146 6.01 -30.60 4.67
N VAL A 147 6.28 -29.55 5.47
CA VAL A 147 6.55 -28.19 5.02
C VAL A 147 7.97 -27.80 5.38
N TYR A 148 8.77 -27.47 4.39
CA TYR A 148 10.19 -27.21 4.58
C TYR A 148 10.61 -25.89 3.95
N VAL A 149 11.42 -25.12 4.65
CA VAL A 149 12.17 -23.99 4.07
C VAL A 149 13.33 -24.57 3.27
N THR A 150 13.28 -24.41 1.96
CA THR A 150 14.30 -24.89 1.02
C THR A 150 15.25 -23.80 0.54
N GLY A 151 14.93 -22.53 0.81
CA GLY A 151 15.78 -21.40 0.47
C GLY A 151 15.40 -20.13 1.22
N LEU A 152 16.39 -19.24 1.34
CA LEU A 152 16.20 -17.84 1.81
C LEU A 152 16.62 -16.89 0.72
N GLU A 153 15.83 -15.86 0.45
CA GLU A 153 16.11 -14.88 -0.58
C GLU A 153 17.18 -13.87 -0.12
N HIS A 154 18.18 -13.66 -0.97
CA HIS A 154 19.16 -12.59 -0.82
C HIS A 154 18.55 -11.27 -1.31
N LYS A 155 18.18 -10.39 -0.39
CA LYS A 155 17.36 -9.22 -0.69
C LYS A 155 18.14 -7.91 -0.68
N MET A 156 17.66 -6.94 -1.44
CA MET A 156 18.14 -5.56 -1.45
C MET A 156 17.91 -4.88 -0.08
N GLY A 157 16.71 -5.03 0.50
CA GLY A 157 16.28 -4.44 1.76
C GLY A 157 15.47 -5.42 2.61
N LEU A 158 14.91 -4.93 3.74
CA LEU A 158 14.17 -5.71 4.73
C LEU A 158 14.91 -7.01 5.13
N LYS A 159 16.24 -6.90 5.33
CA LYS A 159 17.11 -8.06 5.51
C LYS A 159 16.85 -8.83 6.80
N SER A 160 16.26 -8.17 7.81
CA SER A 160 15.86 -8.80 9.08
C SER A 160 14.56 -9.61 8.98
N SER A 161 13.76 -9.45 7.92
CA SER A 161 12.57 -10.26 7.67
C SER A 161 12.95 -11.47 6.81
N PRO A 162 12.81 -12.72 7.30
CA PRO A 162 13.10 -13.90 6.51
C PRO A 162 12.06 -14.02 5.38
N THR A 163 12.55 -14.15 4.15
CA THR A 163 11.73 -14.39 2.95
C THR A 163 12.13 -15.73 2.37
N CYS A 164 11.24 -16.69 2.46
CA CYS A 164 11.53 -18.10 2.27
C CYS A 164 11.03 -18.63 0.93
N GLU A 165 11.71 -19.63 0.41
CA GLU A 165 11.14 -20.62 -0.46
C GLU A 165 10.64 -21.77 0.39
N LEU A 166 9.37 -22.19 0.18
CA LEU A 166 8.74 -23.28 0.90
C LEU A 166 8.43 -24.42 -0.05
N THR A 167 8.86 -25.63 0.31
CA THR A 167 8.48 -26.88 -0.37
C THR A 167 7.44 -27.62 0.47
N PHE A 168 6.34 -28.00 -0.15
CA PHE A 168 5.25 -28.77 0.42
C PHE A 168 5.30 -30.20 -0.13
N GLY A 169 5.21 -31.21 0.74
CA GLY A 169 5.22 -32.63 0.36
C GLY A 169 6.59 -33.13 -0.08
N GLY A 170 7.69 -32.67 0.52
CA GLY A 170 9.04 -33.15 0.27
C GLY A 170 9.54 -34.17 1.26
N ALA A 171 10.65 -34.83 0.96
CA ALA A 171 11.36 -35.77 1.84
C ALA A 171 10.51 -36.97 2.37
N ASP A 172 9.62 -37.48 1.53
CA ASP A 172 8.71 -38.61 1.85
C ASP A 172 7.72 -38.34 3.01
N VAL A 173 7.58 -37.05 3.43
CA VAL A 173 6.61 -36.63 4.42
C VAL A 173 5.53 -35.78 3.72
N PRO A 174 4.25 -36.17 3.76
CA PRO A 174 3.18 -35.40 3.15
C PRO A 174 2.98 -34.07 3.90
N ALA A 175 2.72 -32.99 3.16
CA ALA A 175 2.27 -31.75 3.76
C ALA A 175 0.75 -31.83 3.95
N VAL A 176 0.34 -32.17 5.15
CA VAL A 176 -1.08 -32.29 5.53
C VAL A 176 -1.68 -30.89 5.66
N GLY A 177 -2.77 -30.65 4.95
CA GLY A 177 -3.53 -29.41 4.96
C GLY A 177 -5.01 -29.66 5.17
N TYR A 178 -5.71 -28.60 5.54
CA TYR A 178 -7.15 -28.60 5.82
C TYR A 178 -7.81 -27.56 4.94
N LEU A 179 -8.84 -27.95 4.17
CA LEU A 179 -9.57 -27.01 3.31
C LEU A 179 -10.25 -25.92 4.15
N VAL A 180 -10.06 -24.66 3.78
CA VAL A 180 -10.73 -23.53 4.41
C VAL A 180 -11.97 -23.17 3.60
N GLY A 181 -13.14 -23.26 4.24
CA GLY A 181 -14.43 -23.02 3.56
C GLY A 181 -14.71 -24.04 2.47
N GLY A 182 -14.99 -23.58 1.23
CA GLY A 182 -15.33 -24.45 0.10
C GLY A 182 -14.27 -24.49 -0.99
N VAL A 183 -14.24 -25.60 -1.77
CA VAL A 183 -13.37 -25.71 -2.94
C VAL A 183 -13.65 -24.60 -3.96
N HIS A 184 -12.61 -24.18 -4.69
CA HIS A 184 -12.66 -23.18 -5.75
C HIS A 184 -13.01 -21.75 -5.32
N ASN A 185 -12.95 -21.47 -4.02
CA ASN A 185 -13.17 -20.13 -3.47
C ASN A 185 -11.90 -19.46 -2.91
N GLY A 186 -10.75 -20.09 -3.06
CA GLY A 186 -9.51 -19.69 -2.39
C GLY A 186 -9.07 -18.27 -2.70
N ILE A 187 -9.26 -17.78 -3.92
CA ILE A 187 -8.90 -16.41 -4.28
C ILE A 187 -9.80 -15.39 -3.56
N ALA A 188 -11.12 -15.62 -3.51
CA ALA A 188 -12.03 -14.70 -2.81
C ALA A 188 -11.70 -14.62 -1.32
N GLN A 189 -11.45 -15.77 -0.69
CA GLN A 189 -11.05 -15.86 0.73
C GLN A 189 -9.71 -15.17 0.98
N MET A 190 -8.74 -15.31 0.08
CA MET A 190 -7.44 -14.66 0.19
C MET A 190 -7.52 -13.14 0.01
N PHE A 191 -8.56 -12.62 -0.66
CA PHE A 191 -8.74 -11.16 -0.81
C PHE A 191 -8.91 -10.46 0.54
N THR A 192 -9.52 -11.08 1.54
CA THR A 192 -9.60 -10.54 2.92
C THR A 192 -8.21 -10.25 3.49
N VAL A 193 -7.25 -11.16 3.26
CA VAL A 193 -5.84 -10.97 3.66
C VAL A 193 -5.17 -9.87 2.82
N ILE A 194 -5.40 -9.89 1.50
CA ILE A 194 -4.77 -8.96 0.54
C ILE A 194 -5.21 -7.51 0.82
N GLU A 195 -6.46 -7.26 1.16
CA GLU A 195 -6.98 -5.93 1.50
C GLU A 195 -6.26 -5.36 2.72
N HIS A 196 -6.12 -6.15 3.79
CA HIS A 196 -5.34 -5.76 4.96
C HIS A 196 -3.86 -5.53 4.62
N ALA A 197 -3.25 -6.40 3.80
CA ALA A 197 -1.87 -6.24 3.35
C ALA A 197 -1.67 -4.95 2.54
N ARG A 198 -2.57 -4.61 1.63
CA ARG A 198 -2.53 -3.35 0.86
C ARG A 198 -2.54 -2.13 1.78
N MET A 199 -3.42 -2.12 2.78
CA MET A 199 -3.46 -1.04 3.77
C MET A 199 -2.16 -0.97 4.58
N THR A 200 -1.65 -2.11 5.06
CA THR A 200 -0.36 -2.23 5.75
C THR A 200 0.78 -1.59 4.95
N ILE A 201 0.86 -1.88 3.65
CA ILE A 201 1.92 -1.36 2.78
C ILE A 201 1.79 0.16 2.62
N GLY A 202 0.59 0.69 2.42
CA GLY A 202 0.37 2.13 2.34
C GLY A 202 0.75 2.87 3.63
N VAL A 203 0.37 2.33 4.78
CA VAL A 203 0.71 2.87 6.11
C VAL A 203 2.22 2.80 6.36
N LYS A 204 2.85 1.66 6.07
CA LYS A 204 4.31 1.49 6.15
C LYS A 204 5.04 2.50 5.26
N SER A 205 4.58 2.70 4.04
CA SER A 205 5.17 3.65 3.09
C SER A 205 5.09 5.09 3.62
N ALA A 206 3.94 5.51 4.13
CA ALA A 206 3.76 6.84 4.74
C ALA A 206 4.67 7.01 5.96
N GLY A 207 4.78 5.99 6.82
CA GLY A 207 5.63 5.98 8.00
C GLY A 207 7.12 6.07 7.64
N THR A 208 7.59 5.24 6.69
CA THR A 208 8.99 5.26 6.25
C THR A 208 9.37 6.61 5.65
N LEU A 209 8.49 7.19 4.81
CA LEU A 209 8.71 8.53 4.26
C LEU A 209 8.74 9.61 5.36
N SER A 210 7.84 9.52 6.35
CA SER A 210 7.83 10.45 7.48
C SER A 210 9.15 10.41 8.25
N THR A 211 9.69 9.23 8.50
CA THR A 211 10.98 9.05 9.17
C THR A 211 12.13 9.60 8.31
N GLY A 212 12.11 9.35 7.01
CA GLY A 212 13.08 9.91 6.06
C GLY A 212 13.08 11.43 6.06
N TYR A 213 11.90 12.05 5.99
CA TYR A 213 11.74 13.50 6.09
C TYR A 213 12.30 14.08 7.40
N LEU A 214 12.00 13.44 8.54
CA LEU A 214 12.48 13.93 9.85
C LEU A 214 14.01 13.89 9.95
N ASN A 215 14.66 12.85 9.44
CA ASN A 215 16.12 12.76 9.38
C ASN A 215 16.72 13.85 8.46
N ALA A 216 16.14 14.04 7.26
CA ALA A 216 16.55 15.09 6.35
C ALA A 216 16.38 16.50 6.94
N LEU A 217 15.27 16.74 7.63
CA LEU A 217 14.98 18.00 8.31
C LEU A 217 15.99 18.28 9.44
N ALA A 218 16.29 17.28 10.28
CA ALA A 218 17.26 17.42 11.36
C ALA A 218 18.64 17.77 10.79
N PHE A 219 19.09 17.05 9.78
CA PHE A 219 20.36 17.33 9.11
C PHE A 219 20.38 18.74 8.49
N ALA A 220 19.33 19.16 7.82
CA ALA A 220 19.25 20.47 7.16
C ALA A 220 19.26 21.66 8.16
N LYS A 221 18.79 21.44 9.39
CA LYS A 221 18.83 22.45 10.47
C LYS A 221 20.21 22.64 11.10
N GLU A 222 21.08 21.64 10.99
CA GLU A 222 22.40 21.63 11.63
C GLU A 222 23.54 21.90 10.63
N ARG A 223 23.43 21.38 9.40
CA ARG A 223 24.48 21.50 8.39
C ARG A 223 24.60 22.95 7.89
N VAL A 224 25.75 23.57 8.16
CA VAL A 224 26.09 24.90 7.67
C VAL A 224 26.91 24.81 6.38
N GLN A 225 26.41 25.40 5.28
CA GLN A 225 27.11 25.47 3.99
C GLN A 225 26.65 26.70 3.18
N GLY A 226 27.59 27.51 2.72
CA GLY A 226 27.31 28.68 1.88
C GLY A 226 26.65 29.85 2.62
N ALA A 227 26.65 31.02 2.00
CA ALA A 227 25.90 32.18 2.46
C ALA A 227 24.44 32.13 1.97
N ASP A 228 23.56 32.92 2.58
CA ASP A 228 22.21 33.09 2.04
C ASP A 228 22.29 33.55 0.56
N LEU A 229 21.38 33.07 -0.28
CA LEU A 229 21.39 33.32 -1.72
C LEU A 229 21.31 34.85 -2.01
N THR A 230 20.64 35.61 -1.18
CA THR A 230 20.55 37.09 -1.30
C THR A 230 21.88 37.79 -1.05
N GLN A 231 22.86 37.10 -0.43
CA GLN A 231 24.19 37.59 -0.10
C GLN A 231 25.29 36.85 -0.87
N MET A 232 24.97 36.11 -1.93
CA MET A 232 25.91 35.25 -2.65
C MET A 232 27.13 35.96 -3.24
N THR A 233 27.03 37.24 -3.50
CA THR A 233 28.12 38.10 -4.04
C THR A 233 29.06 38.61 -2.96
N ASP A 234 28.63 38.66 -1.71
CA ASP A 234 29.46 39.06 -0.58
C ASP A 234 30.25 37.88 -0.03
N LYS A 235 31.58 37.83 -0.29
CA LYS A 235 32.47 36.80 0.17
C LYS A 235 32.65 36.75 1.70
N THR A 236 32.31 37.83 2.39
CA THR A 236 32.38 37.95 3.85
C THR A 236 31.06 37.60 4.55
N ALA A 237 29.98 37.34 3.80
CA ALA A 237 28.69 37.01 4.35
C ALA A 237 28.75 35.75 5.23
N PRO A 238 28.03 35.72 6.36
CA PRO A 238 28.03 34.58 7.24
C PRO A 238 27.43 33.35 6.55
N ARG A 239 27.96 32.16 6.90
CA ARG A 239 27.41 30.90 6.42
C ARG A 239 26.11 30.60 7.16
N VAL A 240 25.14 30.04 6.44
CA VAL A 240 23.84 29.65 6.97
C VAL A 240 23.64 28.12 6.95
N THR A 241 22.68 27.63 7.71
CA THR A 241 22.29 26.21 7.58
C THR A 241 21.65 25.99 6.21
N ILE A 242 21.80 24.77 5.67
CA ILE A 242 21.31 24.45 4.32
C ILE A 242 19.79 24.61 4.20
N MET A 243 19.07 24.59 5.30
CA MET A 243 17.65 24.90 5.35
C MET A 243 17.29 26.29 4.80
N HIS A 244 18.24 27.24 4.73
CA HIS A 244 18.02 28.58 4.18
C HIS A 244 18.14 28.64 2.65
N HIS A 245 18.66 27.56 2.02
CA HIS A 245 18.74 27.53 0.56
C HIS A 245 17.39 27.17 -0.07
N PRO A 246 16.96 27.89 -1.12
CA PRO A 246 15.63 27.75 -1.72
C PRO A 246 15.29 26.33 -2.17
N ASP A 247 16.22 25.64 -2.85
CA ASP A 247 15.94 24.27 -3.36
C ASP A 247 15.88 23.23 -2.23
N VAL A 248 16.69 23.37 -1.18
CA VAL A 248 16.59 22.52 0.02
C VAL A 248 15.23 22.71 0.70
N ARG A 249 14.73 23.96 0.80
CA ARG A 249 13.39 24.22 1.32
C ARG A 249 12.29 23.62 0.46
N ARG A 250 12.41 23.75 -0.87
CA ARG A 250 11.46 23.13 -1.81
C ARG A 250 11.43 21.61 -1.60
N SER A 251 12.59 20.96 -1.53
CA SER A 251 12.70 19.52 -1.30
C SER A 251 12.08 19.11 0.04
N LEU A 252 12.43 19.78 1.15
CA LEU A 252 11.84 19.51 2.46
C LEU A 252 10.32 19.71 2.49
N MET A 253 9.80 20.71 1.79
CA MET A 253 8.34 20.91 1.69
C MET A 253 7.67 19.80 0.85
N THR A 254 8.33 19.32 -0.19
CA THR A 254 7.84 18.17 -0.98
C THR A 254 7.75 16.91 -0.10
N GLN A 255 8.82 16.61 0.64
CA GLN A 255 8.89 15.48 1.57
C GLN A 255 7.78 15.58 2.63
N LYS A 256 7.65 16.72 3.27
CA LYS A 256 6.62 16.99 4.28
C LYS A 256 5.22 16.84 3.73
N ALA A 257 4.96 17.38 2.55
CA ALA A 257 3.63 17.38 1.93
C ALA A 257 3.19 15.94 1.59
N TYR A 258 4.06 15.12 1.03
CA TYR A 258 3.71 13.73 0.76
C TYR A 258 3.61 12.89 2.04
N ALA A 259 4.49 13.08 3.04
CA ALA A 259 4.38 12.36 4.32
C ALA A 259 3.06 12.66 5.04
N GLU A 260 2.66 13.93 5.11
CA GLU A 260 1.40 14.35 5.74
C GLU A 260 0.18 13.97 4.89
N GLY A 261 0.29 14.11 3.57
CA GLY A 261 -0.80 13.81 2.64
C GLY A 261 -1.11 12.31 2.54
N LEU A 262 -0.10 11.45 2.48
CA LEU A 262 -0.27 10.00 2.50
C LEU A 262 -0.90 9.54 3.83
N ARG A 263 -0.47 10.13 4.96
CA ARG A 263 -1.10 9.87 6.27
C ARG A 263 -2.57 10.25 6.27
N ALA A 264 -2.91 11.44 5.78
CA ALA A 264 -4.29 11.90 5.71
C ALA A 264 -5.14 11.01 4.78
N LEU A 265 -4.55 10.50 3.69
CA LEU A 265 -5.21 9.62 2.73
C LEU A 265 -5.51 8.24 3.33
N TYR A 266 -4.52 7.58 3.96
CA TYR A 266 -4.78 6.26 4.55
C TYR A 266 -5.71 6.35 5.76
N LEU A 267 -5.68 7.43 6.55
CA LEU A 267 -6.64 7.63 7.63
C LEU A 267 -8.07 7.85 7.12
N TYR A 268 -8.21 8.50 5.97
CA TYR A 268 -9.50 8.62 5.29
C TYR A 268 -10.00 7.26 4.78
N ALA A 269 -9.14 6.44 4.19
CA ALA A 269 -9.48 5.07 3.81
C ALA A 269 -9.88 4.24 5.04
N ALA A 270 -9.07 4.27 6.10
CA ALA A 270 -9.35 3.56 7.36
C ALA A 270 -10.69 3.97 8.00
N ALA A 271 -11.13 5.22 7.82
CA ALA A 271 -12.42 5.67 8.31
C ALA A 271 -13.59 4.91 7.67
N HIS A 272 -13.42 4.40 6.45
CA HIS A 272 -14.43 3.64 5.72
C HIS A 272 -14.43 2.13 6.03
N GLN A 273 -13.52 1.68 6.90
CA GLN A 273 -13.50 0.31 7.45
C GLN A 273 -14.43 0.16 8.69
N ASP A 274 -15.12 1.23 9.08
CA ASP A 274 -16.12 1.24 10.17
C ASP A 274 -17.29 2.14 9.79
N ASP A 275 -18.50 1.58 9.79
CA ASP A 275 -19.71 2.26 9.33
C ASP A 275 -20.02 3.55 10.10
N ALA A 276 -19.83 3.52 11.43
CA ALA A 276 -20.11 4.69 12.26
C ALA A 276 -19.10 5.82 12.06
N VAL A 277 -17.86 5.46 11.75
CA VAL A 277 -16.82 6.44 11.43
C VAL A 277 -17.02 6.98 10.01
N ALA A 278 -17.31 6.12 9.03
CA ALA A 278 -17.59 6.50 7.65
C ALA A 278 -18.77 7.47 7.55
N GLN A 279 -19.89 7.16 8.24
CA GLN A 279 -21.05 8.03 8.30
C GLN A 279 -20.71 9.43 8.83
N ARG A 280 -19.85 9.53 9.86
CA ARG A 280 -19.44 10.82 10.43
C ARG A 280 -18.47 11.59 9.54
N VAL A 281 -17.58 10.88 8.84
CA VAL A 281 -16.49 11.51 8.07
C VAL A 281 -16.95 11.93 6.68
N SER A 282 -17.82 11.15 6.04
CA SER A 282 -18.21 11.37 4.64
C SER A 282 -19.70 11.30 4.38
N GLY A 283 -20.51 10.86 5.35
CA GLY A 283 -21.92 10.59 5.15
C GLY A 283 -22.21 9.26 4.43
N ALA A 284 -21.19 8.42 4.24
CA ALA A 284 -21.36 7.11 3.61
C ALA A 284 -22.19 6.17 4.48
N ASP A 285 -23.16 5.50 3.88
CA ASP A 285 -23.83 4.35 4.47
C ASP A 285 -22.94 3.10 4.37
N HIS A 286 -23.39 1.97 4.92
CA HIS A 286 -22.64 0.71 4.92
C HIS A 286 -22.14 0.28 3.53
N ASP A 287 -23.01 0.27 2.52
CA ASP A 287 -22.66 -0.16 1.16
C ASP A 287 -21.65 0.81 0.52
N MET A 288 -21.84 2.11 0.69
CA MET A 288 -20.94 3.12 0.15
C MET A 288 -19.61 3.14 0.91
N ALA A 289 -19.60 2.96 2.23
CA ALA A 289 -18.37 2.87 3.02
C ALA A 289 -17.48 1.73 2.51
N HIS A 290 -18.06 0.55 2.31
CA HIS A 290 -17.34 -0.60 1.77
C HIS A 290 -16.80 -0.36 0.35
N ARG A 291 -17.60 0.27 -0.53
CA ARG A 291 -17.16 0.63 -1.89
C ARG A 291 -16.02 1.65 -1.90
N VAL A 292 -16.05 2.62 -0.99
CA VAL A 292 -15.02 3.64 -0.86
C VAL A 292 -13.73 3.04 -0.32
N ASP A 293 -13.79 2.19 0.70
CA ASP A 293 -12.60 1.46 1.20
C ASP A 293 -11.98 0.65 0.06
N ASP A 294 -12.77 -0.15 -0.65
CA ASP A 294 -12.35 -0.98 -1.78
C ASP A 294 -11.71 -0.14 -2.93
N LEU A 295 -12.27 1.04 -3.22
CA LEU A 295 -11.72 2.00 -4.19
C LEU A 295 -10.35 2.53 -3.75
N LEU A 296 -10.19 2.86 -2.46
CA LEU A 296 -9.02 3.56 -1.95
C LEU A 296 -7.81 2.64 -1.71
N LEU A 297 -8.02 1.34 -1.46
CA LEU A 297 -6.93 0.40 -1.19
C LEU A 297 -5.83 0.37 -2.27
N PRO A 298 -6.13 0.23 -3.58
CA PRO A 298 -5.11 0.28 -4.62
C PRO A 298 -4.42 1.65 -4.71
N ILE A 299 -5.10 2.75 -4.33
CA ILE A 299 -4.49 4.08 -4.27
C ILE A 299 -3.55 4.17 -3.08
N VAL A 300 -4.00 3.80 -1.88
CA VAL A 300 -3.18 3.81 -0.65
C VAL A 300 -1.92 2.98 -0.85
N LYS A 301 -2.04 1.76 -1.39
CA LYS A 301 -0.90 0.89 -1.68
C LYS A 301 -0.04 1.39 -2.84
N GLY A 302 -0.63 1.61 -4.00
CA GLY A 302 0.10 1.89 -5.24
C GLY A 302 0.74 3.28 -5.24
N VAL A 303 -0.04 4.32 -4.92
CA VAL A 303 0.48 5.70 -4.84
C VAL A 303 1.38 5.86 -3.61
N GLY A 304 0.98 5.29 -2.46
CA GLY A 304 1.79 5.34 -1.24
C GLY A 304 3.20 4.80 -1.45
N SER A 305 3.32 3.60 -2.04
CA SER A 305 4.62 2.96 -2.27
C SER A 305 5.49 3.70 -3.30
N GLU A 306 4.92 4.15 -4.43
CA GLU A 306 5.69 4.85 -5.46
C GLU A 306 6.12 6.24 -4.99
N ARG A 307 5.21 7.03 -4.41
CA ARG A 307 5.54 8.37 -3.93
C ARG A 307 6.52 8.33 -2.75
N ALA A 308 6.35 7.39 -1.82
CA ALA A 308 7.31 7.26 -0.72
C ALA A 308 8.70 6.92 -1.23
N TYR A 309 8.84 5.96 -2.16
CA TYR A 309 10.12 5.60 -2.73
C TYR A 309 10.77 6.77 -3.49
N GLU A 310 10.01 7.46 -4.35
CA GLU A 310 10.47 8.63 -5.09
C GLU A 310 10.97 9.72 -4.14
N ILE A 311 10.18 10.07 -3.12
CA ILE A 311 10.47 11.18 -2.22
C ILE A 311 11.56 10.83 -1.17
N LEU A 312 11.74 9.57 -0.81
CA LEU A 312 12.88 9.14 0.02
C LEU A 312 14.22 9.43 -0.66
N THR A 313 14.29 9.41 -1.99
CA THR A 313 15.51 9.81 -2.71
C THR A 313 15.79 11.30 -2.54
N GLU A 314 14.78 12.16 -2.48
CA GLU A 314 14.91 13.59 -2.11
C GLU A 314 15.40 13.75 -0.66
N SER A 315 14.95 12.87 0.26
CA SER A 315 15.41 12.90 1.65
C SER A 315 16.92 12.59 1.73
N LEU A 316 17.37 11.58 1.01
CA LEU A 316 18.80 11.26 0.89
C LEU A 316 19.59 12.40 0.23
N GLN A 317 19.07 12.96 -0.86
CA GLN A 317 19.68 14.08 -1.58
C GLN A 317 19.89 15.30 -0.66
N THR A 318 19.01 15.54 0.30
CA THR A 318 19.12 16.62 1.27
C THR A 318 20.42 16.53 2.10
N LEU A 319 20.91 15.32 2.35
CA LEU A 319 22.18 15.11 3.09
C LEU A 319 23.44 15.31 2.21
N GLY A 320 23.29 15.46 0.90
CA GLY A 320 24.40 15.53 -0.04
C GLY A 320 25.26 14.27 0.03
N GLY A 321 26.59 14.41 -0.05
CA GLY A 321 27.50 13.26 0.03
C GLY A 321 27.40 12.42 1.30
N SER A 322 26.97 13.00 2.41
CA SER A 322 26.72 12.26 3.66
C SER A 322 25.58 11.24 3.52
N GLY A 323 24.57 11.53 2.69
CA GLY A 323 23.44 10.61 2.46
C GLY A 323 23.85 9.30 1.78
N PHE A 324 25.03 9.25 1.13
CA PHE A 324 25.55 8.04 0.49
C PHE A 324 26.30 7.10 1.45
N LEU A 325 26.47 7.52 2.71
CA LEU A 325 27.20 6.76 3.72
C LEU A 325 26.22 5.91 4.54
N VAL A 326 26.62 4.70 4.89
CA VAL A 326 25.86 3.78 5.75
C VAL A 326 25.74 4.25 7.21
N ASP A 327 26.48 5.30 7.58
CA ASP A 327 26.36 5.97 8.88
C ASP A 327 25.02 6.71 9.06
N TYR A 328 24.30 6.95 7.94
CA TYR A 328 22.98 7.58 7.91
C TYR A 328 21.92 6.57 7.43
N PRO A 329 20.72 6.54 8.04
CA PRO A 329 19.75 5.47 7.79
C PRO A 329 19.01 5.59 6.45
N LEU A 330 19.12 6.69 5.71
CA LEU A 330 18.30 6.96 4.53
C LEU A 330 18.55 5.99 3.38
N GLU A 331 19.79 5.52 3.21
CA GLU A 331 20.09 4.51 2.19
C GLU A 331 19.35 3.19 2.47
N GLN A 332 19.23 2.79 3.74
CA GLN A 332 18.48 1.62 4.16
C GLN A 332 16.97 1.83 3.94
N TYR A 333 16.43 3.01 4.26
CA TYR A 333 15.00 3.30 4.04
C TYR A 333 14.62 3.18 2.56
N ILE A 334 15.50 3.65 1.65
CA ILE A 334 15.26 3.52 0.21
C ILE A 334 15.28 2.06 -0.21
N ARG A 335 16.25 1.26 0.27
CA ARG A 335 16.33 -0.18 -0.03
C ARG A 335 15.13 -0.94 0.51
N ASP A 336 14.69 -0.61 1.73
CA ASP A 336 13.56 -1.25 2.39
C ASP A 336 12.21 -0.85 1.78
N ALA A 337 12.10 0.38 1.26
CA ALA A 337 10.88 0.88 0.65
C ALA A 337 10.64 0.34 -0.76
N LYS A 338 11.70 -0.06 -1.50
CA LYS A 338 11.53 -0.46 -2.91
C LYS A 338 10.60 -1.66 -3.09
N ILE A 339 10.60 -2.60 -2.17
CA ILE A 339 9.73 -3.77 -2.26
C ILE A 339 8.24 -3.40 -2.25
N ASP A 340 7.86 -2.27 -1.63
CA ASP A 340 6.48 -1.86 -1.44
C ASP A 340 5.74 -1.62 -2.77
N SER A 341 6.44 -1.25 -3.84
CA SER A 341 5.86 -1.13 -5.18
C SER A 341 5.85 -2.44 -5.98
N LEU A 342 6.47 -3.50 -5.48
CA LEU A 342 6.66 -4.76 -6.19
C LEU A 342 5.73 -5.89 -5.69
N TYR A 343 5.69 -6.13 -4.37
CA TYR A 343 4.88 -7.21 -3.80
C TYR A 343 3.40 -6.80 -3.61
N GLU A 344 2.54 -7.77 -3.26
CA GLU A 344 1.08 -7.58 -3.11
C GLU A 344 0.40 -7.00 -4.36
N GLY A 345 0.95 -7.35 -5.52
CA GLY A 345 0.61 -6.76 -6.81
C GLY A 345 1.44 -5.51 -7.10
N THR A 346 2.19 -5.54 -8.20
CA THR A 346 2.96 -4.39 -8.68
C THR A 346 2.06 -3.17 -8.90
N THR A 347 2.65 -1.99 -9.04
CA THR A 347 1.89 -0.75 -9.29
C THR A 347 1.01 -0.85 -10.53
N ALA A 348 1.45 -1.57 -11.57
CA ALA A 348 0.63 -1.83 -12.75
C ALA A 348 -0.61 -2.71 -12.41
N ILE A 349 -0.46 -3.73 -11.56
CA ILE A 349 -1.58 -4.56 -11.11
C ILE A 349 -2.55 -3.73 -10.25
N GLN A 350 -2.04 -2.85 -9.36
CA GLN A 350 -2.90 -1.92 -8.61
C GLN A 350 -3.68 -0.99 -9.56
N ALA A 351 -3.05 -0.48 -10.60
CA ALA A 351 -3.66 0.42 -11.56
C ALA A 351 -4.74 -0.26 -12.41
N LEU A 352 -4.50 -1.49 -12.86
CA LEU A 352 -5.49 -2.28 -13.58
C LEU A 352 -6.66 -2.68 -12.67
N ASP A 353 -6.39 -3.09 -11.42
CA ASP A 353 -7.42 -3.37 -10.43
C ASP A 353 -8.27 -2.13 -10.15
N PHE A 354 -7.64 -0.98 -9.93
CA PHE A 354 -8.30 0.30 -9.72
C PHE A 354 -9.25 0.65 -10.87
N PHE A 355 -8.76 0.60 -12.11
CA PHE A 355 -9.59 0.98 -13.26
C PHE A 355 -10.69 -0.05 -13.55
N PHE A 356 -10.33 -1.33 -13.78
CA PHE A 356 -11.30 -2.32 -14.23
C PHE A 356 -12.27 -2.79 -13.14
N ARG A 357 -11.78 -2.97 -11.90
CA ARG A 357 -12.60 -3.52 -10.82
C ARG A 357 -13.25 -2.44 -9.98
N LYS A 358 -12.50 -1.39 -9.58
CA LYS A 358 -12.98 -0.39 -8.64
C LYS A 358 -13.74 0.76 -9.30
N ILE A 359 -13.54 0.96 -10.61
CA ILE A 359 -14.27 1.98 -11.39
C ILE A 359 -15.26 1.34 -12.34
N VAL A 360 -14.79 0.56 -13.32
CA VAL A 360 -15.66 0.04 -14.40
C VAL A 360 -16.71 -0.93 -13.82
N ARG A 361 -16.30 -1.92 -13.05
CA ARG A 361 -17.22 -2.90 -12.45
C ARG A 361 -18.17 -2.28 -11.43
N ASP A 362 -17.72 -1.27 -10.69
CA ASP A 362 -18.54 -0.50 -9.73
C ASP A 362 -19.47 0.52 -10.42
N HIS A 363 -19.40 0.65 -11.75
CA HIS A 363 -20.08 1.69 -12.51
C HIS A 363 -19.74 3.11 -12.04
N GLY A 364 -18.54 3.32 -11.50
CA GLY A 364 -18.02 4.60 -11.05
C GLY A 364 -18.66 5.17 -9.77
N LYS A 365 -19.51 4.44 -9.06
CA LYS A 365 -20.27 4.96 -7.91
C LYS A 365 -19.36 5.47 -6.79
N ALA A 366 -18.39 4.66 -6.35
CA ALA A 366 -17.48 5.05 -5.31
C ALA A 366 -16.59 6.23 -5.73
N LEU A 367 -16.08 6.22 -6.96
CA LEU A 367 -15.28 7.33 -7.47
C LEU A 367 -16.10 8.63 -7.50
N GLN A 368 -17.32 8.61 -8.04
CA GLN A 368 -18.21 9.77 -8.07
C GLN A 368 -18.51 10.30 -6.67
N PHE A 369 -18.75 9.41 -5.69
CA PHE A 369 -18.96 9.79 -4.30
C PHE A 369 -17.75 10.53 -3.74
N VAL A 370 -16.54 10.01 -3.94
CA VAL A 370 -15.29 10.66 -3.45
C VAL A 370 -15.04 11.99 -4.16
N LEU A 371 -15.22 12.06 -5.49
CA LEU A 371 -15.06 13.32 -6.23
C LEU A 371 -16.10 14.37 -5.84
N ALA A 372 -17.32 13.97 -5.46
CA ALA A 372 -18.33 14.88 -4.89
C ALA A 372 -17.88 15.49 -3.55
N GLN A 373 -17.18 14.71 -2.70
CA GLN A 373 -16.58 15.23 -1.46
C GLN A 373 -15.48 16.27 -1.76
N VAL A 374 -14.68 16.04 -2.81
CA VAL A 374 -13.68 17.03 -3.28
C VAL A 374 -14.38 18.32 -3.73
N THR A 375 -15.42 18.20 -4.56
CA THR A 375 -16.23 19.34 -5.03
C THR A 375 -16.82 20.11 -3.85
N HIS A 376 -17.44 19.41 -2.90
CA HIS A 376 -18.00 20.04 -1.70
C HIS A 376 -16.94 20.84 -0.91
N THR A 377 -15.74 20.29 -0.77
CA THR A 377 -14.62 20.98 -0.12
C THR A 377 -14.26 22.27 -0.85
N VAL A 378 -14.10 22.20 -2.18
CA VAL A 378 -13.74 23.36 -3.02
C VAL A 378 -14.79 24.48 -2.91
N GLU A 379 -16.07 24.15 -2.84
CA GLU A 379 -17.18 25.10 -2.78
C GLU A 379 -17.36 25.75 -1.41
N ASN A 380 -17.02 25.05 -0.33
CA ASN A 380 -17.28 25.45 1.04
C ASN A 380 -16.02 25.81 1.86
N ILE A 381 -14.85 25.93 1.22
CA ILE A 381 -13.59 26.26 1.89
C ILE A 381 -13.57 27.72 2.34
N ASP A 382 -12.81 28.00 3.40
CA ASP A 382 -12.58 29.36 3.87
C ASP A 382 -12.03 30.26 2.73
N PRO A 383 -12.51 31.51 2.61
CA PRO A 383 -12.10 32.44 1.56
C PRO A 383 -10.58 32.63 1.45
N SER A 384 -9.83 32.52 2.55
CA SER A 384 -8.37 32.66 2.55
C SER A 384 -7.65 31.55 1.81
N LEU A 385 -8.29 30.38 1.65
CA LEU A 385 -7.78 29.20 0.96
C LEU A 385 -8.33 29.06 -0.49
N LYS A 386 -9.11 30.02 -0.96
CA LYS A 386 -9.70 30.00 -2.30
C LYS A 386 -8.70 29.79 -3.43
N PRO A 387 -7.50 30.45 -3.44
CA PRO A 387 -6.53 30.20 -4.51
C PRO A 387 -6.06 28.73 -4.60
N GLN A 388 -5.97 28.02 -3.47
CA GLN A 388 -5.61 26.62 -3.43
C GLN A 388 -6.77 25.72 -3.88
N ALA A 389 -7.99 26.11 -3.52
CA ALA A 389 -9.21 25.42 -3.95
C ALA A 389 -9.41 25.49 -5.47
N GLU A 390 -9.10 26.60 -6.13
CA GLU A 390 -9.17 26.70 -7.59
C GLU A 390 -8.16 25.78 -8.30
N LEU A 391 -6.96 25.62 -7.75
CA LEU A 391 -5.99 24.65 -8.26
C LEU A 391 -6.47 23.20 -8.06
N LEU A 392 -7.13 22.92 -6.93
CA LEU A 392 -7.74 21.62 -6.69
C LEU A 392 -8.93 21.35 -7.64
N ARG A 393 -9.73 22.38 -7.96
CA ARG A 393 -10.82 22.30 -8.96
C ARG A 393 -10.27 21.93 -10.34
N THR A 394 -9.22 22.63 -10.80
CA THR A 394 -8.57 22.30 -12.06
C THR A 394 -8.08 20.85 -12.09
N ALA A 395 -7.45 20.39 -11.01
CA ALA A 395 -7.00 19.00 -10.89
C ALA A 395 -8.17 18.00 -10.92
N LEU A 396 -9.30 18.34 -10.30
CA LEU A 396 -10.54 17.53 -10.34
C LEU A 396 -11.10 17.41 -11.76
N ASP A 397 -11.11 18.51 -12.50
CA ASP A 397 -11.53 18.54 -13.92
C ASP A 397 -10.59 17.68 -14.77
N ASP A 398 -9.27 17.74 -14.52
CA ASP A 398 -8.28 16.91 -15.19
C ASP A 398 -8.52 15.40 -14.93
N ILE A 399 -8.78 15.01 -13.69
CA ILE A 399 -9.09 13.61 -13.35
C ILE A 399 -10.39 13.15 -14.03
N THR A 400 -11.41 14.00 -14.06
CA THR A 400 -12.68 13.70 -14.72
C THR A 400 -12.47 13.45 -16.22
N ALA A 401 -11.66 14.29 -16.86
CA ALA A 401 -11.31 14.14 -18.28
C ALA A 401 -10.51 12.86 -18.55
N MET A 402 -9.50 12.55 -17.69
CA MET A 402 -8.72 11.31 -17.80
C MET A 402 -9.61 10.06 -17.65
N THR A 403 -10.56 10.09 -16.70
CA THR A 403 -11.53 9.00 -16.51
C THR A 403 -12.37 8.79 -17.76
N GLY A 404 -12.84 9.88 -18.38
CA GLY A 404 -13.59 9.86 -19.62
C GLY A 404 -12.78 9.28 -20.79
N ALA A 405 -11.52 9.70 -20.94
CA ALA A 405 -10.62 9.21 -21.98
C ALA A 405 -10.37 7.69 -21.88
N LEU A 406 -9.99 7.20 -20.68
CA LEU A 406 -9.75 5.77 -20.47
C LEU A 406 -11.02 4.93 -20.66
N THR A 407 -12.18 5.44 -20.23
CA THR A 407 -13.47 4.78 -20.47
C THR A 407 -13.81 4.76 -21.97
N GLY A 408 -13.52 5.84 -22.69
CA GLY A 408 -13.65 5.91 -24.13
C GLY A 408 -12.81 4.86 -24.87
N TYR A 409 -11.54 4.69 -24.49
CA TYR A 409 -10.66 3.65 -25.04
C TYR A 409 -11.19 2.24 -24.74
N LEU A 410 -11.69 1.99 -23.52
CA LEU A 410 -12.30 0.72 -23.18
C LEU A 410 -13.54 0.41 -24.04
N MET A 411 -14.41 1.41 -24.27
CA MET A 411 -15.60 1.24 -25.11
C MET A 411 -15.22 0.99 -26.58
N SER A 412 -14.23 1.71 -27.09
CA SER A 412 -13.69 1.54 -28.45
C SER A 412 -13.08 0.17 -28.66
N ALA A 413 -12.49 -0.44 -27.62
CA ALA A 413 -11.89 -1.77 -27.67
C ALA A 413 -12.91 -2.88 -28.07
N ALA A 414 -14.21 -2.65 -27.90
CA ALA A 414 -15.24 -3.56 -28.38
C ALA A 414 -15.27 -3.68 -29.92
N GLN A 415 -14.83 -2.65 -30.66
CA GLN A 415 -14.75 -2.61 -32.10
C GLN A 415 -13.30 -2.76 -32.60
N HIS A 416 -12.34 -2.21 -31.86
CA HIS A 416 -10.91 -2.20 -32.16
C HIS A 416 -10.16 -2.74 -30.98
N SER A 417 -9.93 -4.06 -30.92
CA SER A 417 -9.38 -4.75 -29.73
C SER A 417 -8.04 -4.18 -29.22
N SER A 418 -7.22 -3.59 -30.11
CA SER A 418 -5.95 -2.94 -29.73
C SER A 418 -6.13 -1.70 -28.86
N ASP A 419 -7.30 -1.06 -28.86
CA ASP A 419 -7.55 0.12 -28.01
C ASP A 419 -7.49 -0.22 -26.51
N ILE A 420 -7.58 -1.51 -26.13
CA ILE A 420 -7.36 -1.95 -24.75
C ILE A 420 -5.92 -1.67 -24.28
N TYR A 421 -4.94 -1.65 -25.20
CA TYR A 421 -3.56 -1.30 -24.85
C TYR A 421 -3.45 0.13 -24.32
N LYS A 422 -4.26 1.07 -24.87
CA LYS A 422 -4.28 2.47 -24.41
C LYS A 422 -4.72 2.58 -22.94
N VAL A 423 -5.67 1.74 -22.53
CA VAL A 423 -6.05 1.65 -21.11
C VAL A 423 -4.87 1.16 -20.27
N GLY A 424 -4.18 0.11 -20.70
CA GLY A 424 -2.99 -0.40 -20.03
C GLY A 424 -1.88 0.65 -19.90
N LEU A 425 -1.57 1.34 -20.99
CA LEU A 425 -0.53 2.38 -21.06
C LEU A 425 -0.87 3.62 -20.20
N GLY A 426 -2.16 3.94 -20.04
CA GLY A 426 -2.64 5.07 -19.24
C GLY A 426 -2.84 4.76 -17.76
N SER A 427 -3.08 3.50 -17.39
CA SER A 427 -3.61 3.12 -16.08
C SER A 427 -2.73 3.53 -14.89
N VAL A 428 -1.41 3.34 -14.98
CA VAL A 428 -0.47 3.71 -13.88
C VAL A 428 -0.43 5.23 -13.70
N ARG A 429 -0.35 5.99 -14.81
CA ARG A 429 -0.38 7.45 -14.77
C ARG A 429 -1.68 7.96 -14.15
N TYR A 430 -2.79 7.34 -14.49
CA TYR A 430 -4.11 7.68 -13.96
C TYR A 430 -4.20 7.38 -12.45
N LEU A 431 -3.77 6.19 -12.00
CA LEU A 431 -3.73 5.85 -10.57
C LEU A 431 -2.94 6.88 -9.75
N LEU A 432 -1.73 7.24 -10.23
CA LEU A 432 -0.87 8.22 -9.55
C LEU A 432 -1.50 9.62 -9.55
N ALA A 433 -2.13 10.03 -10.64
CA ALA A 433 -2.81 11.33 -10.75
C ALA A 433 -4.01 11.43 -9.80
N VAL A 434 -4.84 10.38 -9.71
CA VAL A 434 -5.95 10.32 -8.74
C VAL A 434 -5.41 10.39 -7.31
N GLY A 435 -4.32 9.67 -7.01
CA GLY A 435 -3.67 9.76 -5.70
C GLY A 435 -3.19 11.17 -5.36
N ASP A 436 -2.53 11.85 -6.28
CA ASP A 436 -2.06 13.23 -6.06
C ASP A 436 -3.25 14.21 -5.89
N LEU A 437 -4.36 14.03 -6.62
CA LEU A 437 -5.60 14.80 -6.38
C LEU A 437 -6.10 14.60 -4.95
N LEU A 438 -6.22 13.35 -4.51
CA LEU A 438 -6.76 13.01 -3.18
C LEU A 438 -5.83 13.48 -2.05
N ILE A 439 -4.53 13.39 -2.23
CA ILE A 439 -3.54 13.97 -1.30
C ILE A 439 -3.74 15.48 -1.19
N GLY A 440 -3.82 16.19 -2.32
CA GLY A 440 -4.06 17.64 -2.36
C GLY A 440 -5.37 18.02 -1.67
N TRP A 441 -6.43 17.27 -1.92
CA TRP A 441 -7.72 17.47 -1.26
C TRP A 441 -7.61 17.30 0.26
N ARG A 442 -7.01 16.19 0.73
CA ARG A 442 -6.88 15.94 2.19
C ARG A 442 -6.00 16.98 2.88
N LEU A 443 -4.93 17.43 2.23
CA LEU A 443 -4.10 18.52 2.74
C LEU A 443 -4.89 19.85 2.84
N LEU A 444 -5.75 20.14 1.87
CA LEU A 444 -6.59 21.35 1.90
C LEU A 444 -7.64 21.27 3.02
N VAL A 445 -8.25 20.10 3.26
CA VAL A 445 -9.14 19.87 4.42
C VAL A 445 -8.39 20.14 5.74
N LEU A 446 -7.17 19.61 5.88
CA LEU A 446 -6.33 19.86 7.07
C LEU A 446 -5.98 21.34 7.23
N ALA A 447 -5.76 22.08 6.13
CA ALA A 447 -5.52 23.51 6.17
C ALA A 447 -6.75 24.29 6.64
N GLY A 448 -7.96 23.88 6.24
CA GLY A 448 -9.22 24.47 6.74
C GLY A 448 -9.38 24.29 8.25
N VAL A 449 -9.12 23.08 8.77
CA VAL A 449 -9.12 22.80 10.22
C VAL A 449 -8.06 23.66 10.94
N ALA A 450 -6.85 23.74 10.38
CA ALA A 450 -5.78 24.55 10.96
C ALA A 450 -6.10 26.04 10.96
N HIS A 451 -6.75 26.54 9.91
CA HIS A 451 -7.18 27.94 9.83
C HIS A 451 -8.21 28.27 10.92
N ALA A 452 -9.20 27.41 11.11
CA ALA A 452 -10.20 27.57 12.18
C ALA A 452 -9.53 27.55 13.57
N ALA A 453 -8.62 26.60 13.82
CA ALA A 453 -7.89 26.49 15.08
C ALA A 453 -7.02 27.74 15.38
N LEU A 454 -6.44 28.37 14.35
CA LEU A 454 -5.68 29.62 14.52
C LEU A 454 -6.57 30.79 14.94
N ALA A 455 -7.83 30.83 14.48
CA ALA A 455 -8.79 31.84 14.86
C ALA A 455 -9.20 31.75 16.35
N ASP A 456 -9.14 30.57 16.95
CA ASP A 456 -9.48 30.31 18.35
C ASP A 456 -8.34 30.64 19.33
N GLY A 457 -7.18 31.15 18.86
CA GLY A 457 -6.07 31.61 19.69
C GLY A 457 -5.27 30.47 20.34
N PRO A 458 -4.62 29.61 19.56
CA PRO A 458 -3.87 28.44 20.05
C PRO A 458 -2.61 28.85 20.85
N SER A 459 -2.01 27.85 21.56
CA SER A 459 -0.70 28.01 22.17
C SER A 459 0.38 28.33 21.12
N GLN A 460 1.50 28.93 21.51
CA GLN A 460 2.60 29.29 20.59
C GLN A 460 3.13 28.06 19.82
N ASN A 461 3.21 26.91 20.46
CA ASN A 461 3.66 25.66 19.80
C ASN A 461 2.63 25.16 18.78
N ASP A 462 1.35 25.22 19.11
CA ASP A 462 0.27 24.81 18.23
C ASP A 462 0.09 25.81 17.07
N GLU A 463 0.35 27.10 17.28
CA GLU A 463 0.33 28.10 16.22
C GLU A 463 1.32 27.75 15.10
N ALA A 464 2.56 27.41 15.45
CA ALA A 464 3.56 27.00 14.47
C ALA A 464 3.14 25.74 13.70
N PHE A 465 2.53 24.77 14.39
CA PHE A 465 2.00 23.56 13.79
C PHE A 465 0.88 23.87 12.78
N TYR A 466 -0.13 24.65 13.16
CA TYR A 466 -1.24 25.00 12.26
C TYR A 466 -0.80 25.84 11.07
N ARG A 467 0.10 26.82 11.26
CA ARG A 467 0.70 27.58 10.14
C ARG A 467 1.45 26.64 9.18
N GLY A 468 2.13 25.62 9.71
CA GLY A 468 2.79 24.57 8.92
C GLY A 468 1.81 23.79 8.05
N LYS A 469 0.62 23.43 8.56
CA LYS A 469 -0.42 22.72 7.78
C LYS A 469 -0.93 23.55 6.60
N ILE A 470 -1.20 24.83 6.83
CA ILE A 470 -1.64 25.75 5.78
C ILE A 470 -0.54 25.91 4.70
N ALA A 471 0.72 26.07 5.12
CA ALA A 471 1.86 26.21 4.21
C ALA A 471 2.05 24.95 3.34
N VAL A 472 1.91 23.76 3.92
CA VAL A 472 2.01 22.46 3.21
C VAL A 472 0.93 22.34 2.14
N ALA A 473 -0.33 22.63 2.48
CA ALA A 473 -1.44 22.59 1.52
C ALA A 473 -1.23 23.59 0.38
N ALA A 474 -0.81 24.82 0.70
CA ALA A 474 -0.52 25.84 -0.30
C ALA A 474 0.64 25.46 -1.22
N PHE A 475 1.69 24.84 -0.66
CA PHE A 475 2.82 24.34 -1.44
C PHE A 475 2.40 23.22 -2.39
N PHE A 476 1.67 22.21 -1.89
CA PHE A 476 1.21 21.09 -2.69
C PHE A 476 0.30 21.54 -3.83
N ALA A 477 -0.68 22.39 -3.53
CA ALA A 477 -1.59 22.93 -4.53
C ALA A 477 -0.85 23.66 -5.66
N LYS A 478 0.17 24.44 -5.34
CA LYS A 478 0.92 25.23 -6.34
C LYS A 478 1.96 24.44 -7.12
N ASN A 479 2.56 23.39 -6.52
CA ASN A 479 3.73 22.72 -7.09
C ASN A 479 3.43 21.32 -7.62
N MET A 480 2.37 20.64 -7.12
CA MET A 480 2.04 19.26 -7.48
C MET A 480 0.79 19.18 -8.35
N LEU A 481 -0.33 19.79 -7.95
CA LEU A 481 -1.58 19.67 -8.69
C LEU A 481 -1.49 20.15 -10.15
N PRO A 482 -0.78 21.24 -10.50
CA PRO A 482 -0.66 21.67 -11.91
C PRO A 482 0.02 20.65 -12.83
N LYS A 483 0.75 19.67 -12.28
CA LYS A 483 1.36 18.59 -13.09
C LYS A 483 0.30 17.66 -13.69
N LEU A 484 -0.89 17.58 -13.11
CA LEU A 484 -1.97 16.70 -13.54
C LEU A 484 -2.47 17.09 -14.94
N THR A 485 -2.47 18.38 -15.27
CA THR A 485 -2.81 18.85 -16.64
C THR A 485 -1.88 18.28 -17.72
N GLY A 486 -0.58 18.18 -17.42
CA GLY A 486 0.36 17.50 -18.30
C GLY A 486 0.08 16.00 -18.42
N VAL A 487 -0.25 15.33 -17.32
CA VAL A 487 -0.64 13.91 -17.30
C VAL A 487 -1.92 13.69 -18.11
N ARG A 488 -2.93 14.56 -17.94
CA ARG A 488 -4.16 14.55 -18.75
C ARG A 488 -3.85 14.61 -20.24
N SER A 489 -3.01 15.57 -20.65
CA SER A 489 -2.63 15.70 -22.07
C SER A 489 -2.00 14.42 -22.62
N VAL A 490 -1.18 13.71 -21.83
CA VAL A 490 -0.61 12.42 -22.23
C VAL A 490 -1.71 11.36 -22.36
N ILE A 491 -2.62 11.25 -21.38
CA ILE A 491 -3.65 10.20 -21.36
C ILE A 491 -4.65 10.40 -22.51
N GLU A 492 -5.07 11.64 -22.80
CA GLU A 492 -6.01 11.94 -23.88
C GLU A 492 -5.43 11.67 -25.26
N ASN A 493 -4.11 11.62 -25.41
CA ASN A 493 -3.41 11.42 -26.68
C ASN A 493 -2.63 10.10 -26.76
N ILE A 494 -2.96 9.11 -25.92
CA ILE A 494 -2.31 7.78 -25.98
C ILE A 494 -2.66 7.10 -27.30
N ASP A 495 -1.63 6.64 -28.00
CA ASP A 495 -1.70 5.69 -29.12
C ASP A 495 -1.18 4.31 -28.69
N ASP A 496 -1.20 3.35 -29.60
CA ASP A 496 -0.68 2.00 -29.39
C ASP A 496 0.62 1.70 -30.16
N ASP A 497 1.30 2.74 -30.66
CA ASP A 497 2.50 2.59 -31.49
C ASP A 497 3.61 1.83 -30.81
N ILE A 498 3.80 2.07 -29.50
CA ILE A 498 4.80 1.35 -28.69
C ILE A 498 4.56 -0.17 -28.65
N MET A 499 3.31 -0.61 -28.83
CA MET A 499 2.97 -2.04 -28.85
C MET A 499 3.34 -2.72 -30.17
N ARG A 500 3.70 -1.94 -31.18
CA ARG A 500 4.13 -2.41 -32.50
C ARG A 500 5.63 -2.36 -32.71
N VAL A 501 6.36 -1.83 -31.74
CA VAL A 501 7.83 -1.84 -31.77
C VAL A 501 8.31 -3.29 -31.68
N PRO A 502 9.13 -3.77 -32.63
CA PRO A 502 9.68 -5.13 -32.59
C PRO A 502 10.52 -5.37 -31.32
N GLU A 503 10.49 -6.60 -30.77
CA GLU A 503 11.20 -6.93 -29.54
C GLU A 503 12.72 -6.72 -29.65
N ASP A 504 13.29 -6.94 -30.83
CA ASP A 504 14.72 -6.73 -31.12
C ASP A 504 15.11 -5.25 -31.26
N ALA A 505 14.14 -4.33 -31.19
CA ALA A 505 14.40 -2.89 -31.16
C ALA A 505 14.49 -2.31 -29.72
N PHE A 506 14.24 -3.13 -28.70
CA PHE A 506 14.46 -2.82 -27.29
C PHE A 506 15.86 -3.31 -26.85
#